data_411c44f4e022517b01fa1c1d719760ad
#
_entry.id   411c44f4e022517b01fa1c1d719760ad
#
_cell.length_a   1.000
_cell.length_b   1.000
_cell.length_c   1.000
_cell.angle_alpha   90.00
_cell.angle_beta   90.00
_cell.angle_gamma   90.00
#
_symmetry.space_group_name_H-M   'P 1'
#
loop_
_entity.id
_entity.type
_entity.pdbx_description
1 polymer ?
#
loop_
_entity_poly.entity_id
_entity_poly.type
_entity_poly.pdbx_seq_one_letter_code
_entity_poly.pdbx_strand_id
1 'polypeptide(L)'
;MRWAITGGAGFLGLHLARRLLAGGNEVRTLDLVPLDDAELERSVEEVRGDVRDPVAATQLAHGAEVLVHAAAALPIQASRNSIRSVNVDGTAVVLAAALETGVRRAVLISSTAVYGVPKHHPIDETSPLVGVGHYGESKIEAEQVAGEVGRRGLEVVILRPKTFIGPERLGVFEILFDWIREGRRIPILGDGTNRYQLLAVEDLVEATLAAASAPVAGETFNVGATEFGTVRSDLEGLIAHAGSGSRLRPVPVKPAELALRALELARLSPLAEWHYRTAHRDSYVETAKAQRLLDFAPRLSNQQALCETYDWYLANRGRVGDAGVTHRVPWDQRALGLLKRLS
;
A
#
# COMPACT_ATOMS: atom_id res chain seq x y z
N MET A 1 -8.84 8.95 22.48
CA MET A 1 -7.57 9.47 21.94
C MET A 1 -7.85 10.21 20.64
N ARG A 2 -7.11 11.29 20.38
CA ARG A 2 -7.21 11.98 19.09
C ARG A 2 -6.09 11.53 18.14
N TRP A 3 -6.48 11.10 16.95
CA TRP A 3 -5.60 10.62 15.91
C TRP A 3 -5.57 11.56 14.72
N ALA A 4 -4.37 11.78 14.19
CA ALA A 4 -4.12 12.53 12.96
C ALA A 4 -3.68 11.55 11.86
N ILE A 5 -4.27 11.62 10.66
CA ILE A 5 -3.96 10.72 9.54
C ILE A 5 -3.71 11.55 8.28
N THR A 6 -2.52 11.46 7.70
CA THR A 6 -2.30 11.94 6.33
C THR A 6 -2.66 10.88 5.32
N GLY A 7 -3.17 11.26 4.16
CA GLY A 7 -3.69 10.31 3.19
C GLY A 7 -5.04 9.71 3.63
N GLY A 8 -5.85 10.51 4.33
CA GLY A 8 -7.12 10.09 4.93
C GLY A 8 -8.15 9.58 3.92
N ALA A 9 -8.21 10.18 2.73
CA ALA A 9 -9.08 9.74 1.64
C ALA A 9 -8.49 8.56 0.83
N GLY A 10 -7.27 8.13 1.15
CA GLY A 10 -6.62 6.97 0.54
C GLY A 10 -7.16 5.64 1.05
N PHE A 11 -6.75 4.56 0.39
CA PHE A 11 -7.19 3.19 0.70
C PHE A 11 -6.96 2.81 2.18
N LEU A 12 -5.72 2.96 2.69
CA LEU A 12 -5.42 2.68 4.10
C LEU A 12 -6.09 3.69 5.03
N GLY A 13 -6.10 4.99 4.66
CA GLY A 13 -6.62 6.06 5.51
C GLY A 13 -8.08 5.86 5.89
N LEU A 14 -8.92 5.45 4.94
CA LEU A 14 -10.35 5.20 5.18
C LEU A 14 -10.58 3.99 6.10
N HIS A 15 -9.90 2.86 5.85
CA HIS A 15 -9.99 1.69 6.72
C HIS A 15 -9.53 2.00 8.15
N LEU A 16 -8.44 2.76 8.28
CA LEU A 16 -7.93 3.17 9.58
C LEU A 16 -8.90 4.13 10.29
N ALA A 17 -9.45 5.11 9.58
CA ALA A 17 -10.42 6.04 10.14
C ALA A 17 -11.68 5.32 10.66
N ARG A 18 -12.25 4.41 9.86
CA ARG A 18 -13.41 3.60 10.28
C ARG A 18 -13.10 2.77 11.52
N ARG A 19 -11.94 2.11 11.54
CA ARG A 19 -11.51 1.27 12.68
C ARG A 19 -11.31 2.08 13.96
N LEU A 20 -10.73 3.28 13.85
CA LEU A 20 -10.51 4.19 14.98
C LEU A 20 -11.82 4.74 15.53
N LEU A 21 -12.73 5.18 14.66
CA LEU A 21 -14.05 5.66 15.08
C LEU A 21 -14.86 4.56 15.76
N ALA A 22 -14.85 3.34 15.23
CA ALA A 22 -15.48 2.17 15.86
C ALA A 22 -14.89 1.87 17.26
N GLY A 23 -13.63 2.25 17.50
CA GLY A 23 -12.98 2.19 18.80
C GLY A 23 -13.23 3.41 19.71
N GLY A 24 -14.12 4.33 19.33
CA GLY A 24 -14.45 5.53 20.11
C GLY A 24 -13.37 6.62 20.12
N ASN A 25 -12.49 6.63 19.13
CA ASN A 25 -11.45 7.63 18.98
C ASN A 25 -11.93 8.83 18.15
N GLU A 26 -11.32 9.99 18.38
CA GLU A 26 -11.46 11.16 17.50
C GLU A 26 -10.44 11.06 16.38
N VAL A 27 -10.87 11.38 15.16
CA VAL A 27 -10.02 11.27 13.95
C VAL A 27 -10.02 12.58 13.20
N ARG A 28 -8.83 13.08 12.88
CA ARG A 28 -8.60 14.18 11.94
C ARG A 28 -7.77 13.68 10.77
N THR A 29 -8.14 14.07 9.55
CA THR A 29 -7.44 13.64 8.34
C THR A 29 -6.89 14.82 7.56
N LEU A 30 -5.81 14.60 6.81
CA LEU A 30 -5.28 15.53 5.80
C LEU A 30 -5.18 14.82 4.46
N ASP A 31 -5.84 15.36 3.44
CA ASP A 31 -5.74 14.87 2.07
C ASP A 31 -5.97 15.98 1.05
N LEU A 32 -5.53 15.77 -0.20
CA LEU A 32 -5.80 16.66 -1.35
C LEU A 32 -7.25 16.57 -1.81
N VAL A 33 -7.90 15.42 -1.60
CA VAL A 33 -9.27 15.13 -2.02
C VAL A 33 -10.17 14.90 -0.80
N PRO A 34 -11.52 15.14 -0.90
CA PRO A 34 -12.43 14.87 0.21
C PRO A 34 -12.48 13.38 0.54
N LEU A 35 -12.91 13.05 1.73
CA LEU A 35 -13.36 11.71 2.04
C LEU A 35 -14.55 11.38 1.14
N ASP A 36 -14.50 10.23 0.48
CA ASP A 36 -15.60 9.71 -0.34
C ASP A 36 -16.31 8.61 0.46
N ASP A 37 -16.87 9.01 1.60
CA ASP A 37 -17.56 8.16 2.55
C ASP A 37 -18.47 9.02 3.45
N ALA A 38 -19.77 8.97 3.20
CA ALA A 38 -20.75 9.83 3.88
C ALA A 38 -20.85 9.59 5.41
N GLU A 39 -20.42 8.44 5.90
CA GLU A 39 -20.37 8.16 7.34
C GLU A 39 -19.14 8.81 7.97
N LEU A 40 -17.98 8.69 7.30
CA LEU A 40 -16.73 9.32 7.76
C LEU A 40 -16.81 10.84 7.69
N GLU A 41 -17.39 11.43 6.63
CA GLU A 41 -17.55 12.89 6.48
C GLU A 41 -18.24 13.56 7.67
N ARG A 42 -19.13 12.85 8.35
CA ARG A 42 -19.86 13.37 9.52
C ARG A 42 -19.10 13.20 10.83
N SER A 43 -18.13 12.32 10.87
CA SER A 43 -17.50 11.86 12.12
C SER A 43 -16.01 12.19 12.19
N VAL A 44 -15.40 12.59 11.05
CA VAL A 44 -13.98 12.91 10.93
C VAL A 44 -13.81 14.40 10.70
N GLU A 45 -12.86 15.01 11.37
CA GLU A 45 -12.44 16.38 11.08
C GLU A 45 -11.51 16.39 9.87
N GLU A 46 -11.94 16.97 8.74
CA GLU A 46 -11.16 17.04 7.52
C GLU A 46 -10.32 18.31 7.43
N VAL A 47 -9.01 18.14 7.19
CA VAL A 47 -8.12 19.19 6.73
C VAL A 47 -7.85 18.96 5.24
N ARG A 48 -8.18 19.93 4.40
CA ARG A 48 -7.92 19.89 2.95
C ARG A 48 -6.62 20.59 2.65
N GLY A 49 -5.64 19.84 2.14
CA GLY A 49 -4.33 20.42 1.87
C GLY A 49 -3.30 19.42 1.40
N ASP A 50 -2.14 19.94 1.07
CA ASP A 50 -0.97 19.16 0.68
C ASP A 50 -0.12 18.85 1.93
N VAL A 51 0.43 17.66 2.04
CA VAL A 51 1.33 17.26 3.15
C VAL A 51 2.61 18.11 3.19
N ARG A 52 2.95 18.82 2.12
CA ARG A 52 4.07 19.75 2.02
C ARG A 52 3.75 21.16 2.54
N ASP A 53 2.49 21.42 2.86
CA ASP A 53 2.07 22.71 3.45
C ASP A 53 2.22 22.65 4.97
N PRO A 54 3.13 23.45 5.58
CA PRO A 54 3.32 23.47 7.02
C PRO A 54 2.07 23.89 7.81
N VAL A 55 1.23 24.74 7.22
CA VAL A 55 -0.01 25.20 7.87
C VAL A 55 -1.00 24.04 7.97
N ALA A 56 -1.23 23.33 6.87
CA ALA A 56 -2.11 22.16 6.85
C ALA A 56 -1.59 21.04 7.77
N ALA A 57 -0.27 20.78 7.77
CA ALA A 57 0.35 19.79 8.64
C ALA A 57 0.22 20.16 10.13
N THR A 58 0.40 21.44 10.48
CA THR A 58 0.23 21.91 11.85
C THR A 58 -1.24 21.83 12.28
N GLN A 59 -2.17 22.21 11.41
CA GLN A 59 -3.61 22.07 11.68
C GLN A 59 -3.99 20.61 11.92
N LEU A 60 -3.49 19.68 11.09
CA LEU A 60 -3.69 18.25 11.27
C LEU A 60 -3.19 17.77 12.63
N ALA A 61 -1.94 18.11 12.98
CA ALA A 61 -1.25 17.58 14.15
C ALA A 61 -1.73 18.21 15.49
N HIS A 62 -2.34 19.40 15.46
CA HIS A 62 -2.72 20.14 16.65
C HIS A 62 -3.66 19.36 17.58
N GLY A 63 -3.21 19.10 18.81
CA GLY A 63 -3.95 18.37 19.84
C GLY A 63 -4.08 16.86 19.56
N ALA A 64 -3.42 16.32 18.53
CA ALA A 64 -3.37 14.88 18.31
C ALA A 64 -2.35 14.22 19.25
N GLU A 65 -2.69 13.01 19.73
CA GLU A 65 -1.79 12.18 20.54
C GLU A 65 -0.95 11.26 19.66
N VAL A 66 -1.54 10.79 18.56
CA VAL A 66 -0.90 9.88 17.58
C VAL A 66 -1.09 10.44 16.17
N LEU A 67 -0.02 10.39 15.38
CA LEU A 67 -0.06 10.72 13.97
C LEU A 67 0.30 9.51 13.12
N VAL A 68 -0.51 9.16 12.13
CA VAL A 68 -0.21 8.15 11.10
C VAL A 68 0.08 8.85 9.78
N HIS A 69 1.32 8.74 9.31
CA HIS A 69 1.71 9.32 8.03
C HIS A 69 1.59 8.25 6.94
N ALA A 70 0.43 8.22 6.26
CA ALA A 70 0.12 7.26 5.19
C ALA A 70 0.07 7.89 3.79
N ALA A 71 0.10 9.22 3.67
CA ALA A 71 0.17 9.92 2.40
C ALA A 71 1.46 9.58 1.64
N ALA A 72 1.33 9.22 0.38
CA ALA A 72 2.47 8.98 -0.51
C ALA A 72 2.08 9.13 -1.98
N ALA A 73 2.99 9.70 -2.78
CA ALA A 73 2.90 9.65 -4.22
C ALA A 73 3.46 8.33 -4.77
N LEU A 74 2.75 7.74 -5.73
CA LEU A 74 3.08 6.45 -6.33
C LEU A 74 3.56 6.60 -7.78
N PRO A 75 4.42 5.69 -8.28
CA PRO A 75 5.05 5.81 -9.60
C PRO A 75 4.07 5.90 -10.77
N ILE A 76 2.87 5.34 -10.62
CA ILE A 76 1.87 5.31 -11.68
C ILE A 76 1.21 6.67 -11.91
N GLN A 77 1.24 7.52 -10.89
CA GLN A 77 0.46 8.76 -10.83
C GLN A 77 1.33 10.01 -10.82
N ALA A 78 2.64 9.89 -10.59
CA ALA A 78 3.50 11.03 -10.34
C ALA A 78 4.86 10.93 -11.04
N SER A 79 5.41 12.08 -11.43
CA SER A 79 6.79 12.19 -11.92
C SER A 79 7.80 11.91 -10.81
N ARG A 80 9.05 11.59 -11.17
CA ARG A 80 10.15 11.38 -10.22
C ARG A 80 10.26 12.51 -9.18
N ASN A 81 10.24 13.76 -9.65
CA ASN A 81 10.37 14.92 -8.77
C ASN A 81 9.16 15.06 -7.83
N SER A 82 7.96 14.78 -8.32
CA SER A 82 6.75 14.78 -7.51
C SER A 82 6.76 13.68 -6.45
N ILE A 83 7.23 12.46 -6.81
CA ILE A 83 7.37 11.35 -5.86
C ILE A 83 8.29 11.74 -4.72
N ARG A 84 9.50 12.26 -5.03
CA ARG A 84 10.47 12.67 -4.00
C ARG A 84 9.91 13.81 -3.16
N SER A 85 9.36 14.85 -3.77
CA SER A 85 8.80 16.00 -3.05
C SER A 85 7.68 15.59 -2.07
N VAL A 86 6.72 14.79 -2.51
CA VAL A 86 5.62 14.36 -1.63
C VAL A 86 6.13 13.40 -0.55
N ASN A 87 6.93 12.40 -0.93
CA ASN A 87 7.30 11.32 -0.01
C ASN A 87 8.42 11.73 0.98
N VAL A 88 9.31 12.64 0.59
CA VAL A 88 10.44 13.07 1.44
C VAL A 88 10.16 14.43 2.09
N ASP A 89 9.92 15.48 1.27
CA ASP A 89 9.71 16.81 1.82
C ASP A 89 8.38 16.87 2.60
N GLY A 90 7.33 16.17 2.11
CA GLY A 90 6.05 16.03 2.82
C GLY A 90 6.22 15.30 4.15
N THR A 91 7.00 14.21 4.21
CA THR A 91 7.32 13.52 5.47
C THR A 91 8.05 14.45 6.44
N ALA A 92 9.01 15.24 5.95
CA ALA A 92 9.74 16.20 6.79
C ALA A 92 8.80 17.25 7.40
N VAL A 93 7.90 17.82 6.60
CA VAL A 93 6.94 18.83 7.05
C VAL A 93 5.97 18.24 8.08
N VAL A 94 5.40 17.08 7.79
CA VAL A 94 4.40 16.45 8.67
C VAL A 94 5.02 16.02 10.00
N LEU A 95 6.20 15.41 10.01
CA LEU A 95 6.86 14.98 11.24
C LEU A 95 7.40 16.17 12.05
N ALA A 96 7.86 17.25 11.40
CA ALA A 96 8.22 18.48 12.09
C ALA A 96 7.01 19.11 12.80
N ALA A 97 5.86 19.22 12.11
CA ALA A 97 4.62 19.70 12.71
C ALA A 97 4.17 18.82 13.88
N ALA A 98 4.28 17.50 13.77
CA ALA A 98 3.98 16.57 14.86
C ALA A 98 4.86 16.81 16.08
N LEU A 99 6.17 16.99 15.89
CA LEU A 99 7.10 17.30 16.99
C LEU A 99 6.78 18.66 17.64
N GLU A 100 6.55 19.69 16.84
CA GLU A 100 6.30 21.06 17.30
C GLU A 100 4.95 21.19 18.06
N THR A 101 3.94 20.43 17.67
CA THR A 101 2.61 20.43 18.32
C THR A 101 2.51 19.46 19.49
N GLY A 102 3.57 18.73 19.82
CA GLY A 102 3.61 17.82 20.97
C GLY A 102 2.89 16.49 20.75
N VAL A 103 2.75 16.04 19.50
CA VAL A 103 2.32 14.67 19.20
C VAL A 103 3.27 13.70 19.89
N ARG A 104 2.73 12.75 20.65
CA ARG A 104 3.55 11.77 21.39
C ARG A 104 4.21 10.79 20.45
N ARG A 105 3.46 10.24 19.49
CA ARG A 105 3.95 9.18 18.59
C ARG A 105 3.51 9.38 17.15
N ALA A 106 4.43 9.15 16.24
CA ALA A 106 4.16 9.07 14.81
C ALA A 106 4.40 7.64 14.29
N VAL A 107 3.47 7.10 13.50
CA VAL A 107 3.64 5.87 12.73
C VAL A 107 3.81 6.23 11.26
N LEU A 108 5.00 5.95 10.72
CA LEU A 108 5.30 6.14 9.29
C LEU A 108 4.97 4.87 8.50
N ILE A 109 4.08 4.97 7.54
CA ILE A 109 3.83 3.89 6.58
C ILE A 109 4.86 3.98 5.45
N SER A 110 5.91 3.15 5.56
CA SER A 110 6.92 2.96 4.53
C SER A 110 6.49 1.88 3.51
N SER A 111 7.40 1.07 3.03
CA SER A 111 7.12 -0.01 2.07
C SER A 111 8.28 -1.00 2.02
N THR A 112 8.01 -2.27 1.74
CA THR A 112 9.07 -3.25 1.39
C THR A 112 9.79 -2.93 0.07
N ALA A 113 9.34 -1.94 -0.70
CA ALA A 113 10.05 -1.41 -1.85
C ALA A 113 11.44 -0.83 -1.51
N VAL A 114 11.70 -0.49 -0.25
CA VAL A 114 13.01 -0.07 0.25
C VAL A 114 14.10 -1.12 0.08
N TYR A 115 13.75 -2.41 0.04
CA TYR A 115 14.70 -3.51 -0.12
C TYR A 115 15.13 -3.76 -1.58
N GLY A 116 14.44 -3.14 -2.55
CA GLY A 116 14.71 -3.37 -3.96
C GLY A 116 14.21 -4.75 -4.44
N VAL A 117 15.10 -5.51 -5.06
CA VAL A 117 14.85 -6.89 -5.54
C VAL A 117 15.91 -7.82 -4.90
N PRO A 118 15.72 -8.23 -3.65
CA PRO A 118 16.67 -9.08 -2.94
C PRO A 118 16.85 -10.44 -3.59
N LYS A 119 18.02 -11.04 -3.37
CA LYS A 119 18.34 -12.39 -3.86
C LYS A 119 18.03 -13.47 -2.82
N HIS A 120 17.93 -13.08 -1.56
CA HIS A 120 17.70 -14.00 -0.43
C HIS A 120 16.40 -13.65 0.27
N HIS A 121 15.69 -14.66 0.71
CA HIS A 121 14.42 -14.58 1.41
C HIS A 121 14.38 -15.59 2.57
N PRO A 122 13.62 -15.34 3.64
CA PRO A 122 12.85 -14.12 3.88
C PRO A 122 13.73 -12.88 4.03
N ILE A 123 13.17 -11.70 3.73
CA ILE A 123 13.81 -10.41 3.94
C ILE A 123 13.50 -9.95 5.37
N ASP A 124 14.50 -9.66 6.18
CA ASP A 124 14.33 -9.07 7.51
C ASP A 124 14.61 -7.56 7.52
N GLU A 125 14.38 -6.91 8.67
CA GLU A 125 14.56 -5.46 8.83
C GLU A 125 16.02 -5.02 8.78
N THR A 126 16.98 -5.94 8.92
CA THR A 126 18.44 -5.69 8.83
C THR A 126 18.96 -5.79 7.40
N SER A 127 18.15 -6.28 6.48
CA SER A 127 18.49 -6.44 5.07
C SER A 127 18.81 -5.10 4.41
N PRO A 128 19.79 -5.04 3.47
CA PRO A 128 20.23 -3.81 2.84
C PRO A 128 19.10 -3.04 2.16
N LEU A 129 19.07 -1.73 2.36
CA LEU A 129 18.13 -0.82 1.70
C LEU A 129 18.75 -0.35 0.37
N VAL A 130 18.21 -0.84 -0.74
CA VAL A 130 18.69 -0.56 -2.10
C VAL A 130 17.68 0.26 -2.89
N GLY A 131 16.40 0.14 -2.54
CA GLY A 131 15.29 0.76 -3.23
C GLY A 131 14.97 0.08 -4.58
N VAL A 132 13.70 0.06 -4.96
CA VAL A 132 13.28 -0.30 -6.31
C VAL A 132 12.72 0.94 -7.00
N GLY A 133 13.47 1.46 -7.98
CA GLY A 133 13.11 2.69 -8.67
C GLY A 133 12.97 3.90 -7.73
N HIS A 134 12.50 5.01 -8.26
CA HIS A 134 12.41 6.26 -7.51
C HIS A 134 11.46 6.23 -6.31
N TYR A 135 10.48 5.32 -6.32
CA TYR A 135 9.59 5.15 -5.17
C TYR A 135 10.30 4.50 -4.00
N GLY A 136 11.01 3.39 -4.21
CA GLY A 136 11.78 2.75 -3.16
C GLY A 136 12.87 3.68 -2.60
N GLU A 137 13.58 4.42 -3.47
CA GLU A 137 14.56 5.43 -3.08
C GLU A 137 13.94 6.52 -2.20
N SER A 138 12.78 7.08 -2.60
CA SER A 138 12.07 8.11 -1.82
C SER A 138 11.59 7.60 -0.45
N LYS A 139 11.20 6.32 -0.36
CA LYS A 139 10.81 5.74 0.93
C LYS A 139 12.03 5.55 1.86
N ILE A 140 13.20 5.21 1.33
CA ILE A 140 14.46 5.17 2.12
C ILE A 140 14.77 6.56 2.66
N GLU A 141 14.74 7.61 1.81
CA GLU A 141 14.97 8.98 2.25
C GLU A 141 13.94 9.42 3.32
N ALA A 142 12.66 9.06 3.15
CA ALA A 142 11.61 9.35 4.14
C ALA A 142 11.87 8.66 5.50
N GLU A 143 12.36 7.42 5.50
CA GLU A 143 12.76 6.74 6.74
C GLU A 143 13.97 7.41 7.42
N GLN A 144 14.91 7.96 6.64
CA GLN A 144 16.03 8.73 7.18
C GLN A 144 15.54 10.01 7.86
N VAL A 145 14.62 10.76 7.22
CA VAL A 145 13.96 11.94 7.81
C VAL A 145 13.25 11.55 9.11
N ALA A 146 12.51 10.45 9.11
CA ALA A 146 11.84 9.96 10.31
C ALA A 146 12.80 9.64 11.46
N GLY A 147 13.94 9.02 11.15
CA GLY A 147 15.02 8.78 12.12
C GLY A 147 15.63 10.06 12.67
N GLU A 148 15.79 11.11 11.85
CA GLU A 148 16.29 12.43 12.28
C GLU A 148 15.32 13.12 13.25
N VAL A 149 14.01 13.12 12.93
CA VAL A 149 13.00 13.70 13.81
C VAL A 149 12.87 12.88 15.09
N GLY A 150 13.01 11.56 15.01
CA GLY A 150 13.05 10.67 16.17
C GLY A 150 14.16 11.03 17.17
N ARG A 151 15.37 11.36 16.68
CA ARG A 151 16.47 11.83 17.53
C ARG A 151 16.21 13.20 18.20
N ARG A 152 15.25 13.96 17.68
CA ARG A 152 14.82 15.25 18.26
C ARG A 152 13.70 15.09 19.31
N GLY A 153 13.22 13.87 19.56
CA GLY A 153 12.31 13.54 20.65
C GLY A 153 10.89 13.09 20.28
N LEU A 154 10.54 13.01 18.98
CA LEU A 154 9.28 12.38 18.57
C LEU A 154 9.43 10.85 18.61
N GLU A 155 8.51 10.14 19.28
CA GLU A 155 8.48 8.68 19.17
C GLU A 155 8.05 8.27 17.75
N VAL A 156 8.98 7.81 16.92
CA VAL A 156 8.65 7.35 15.56
C VAL A 156 8.73 5.84 15.48
N VAL A 157 7.71 5.23 14.88
CA VAL A 157 7.68 3.80 14.51
C VAL A 157 7.48 3.69 13.01
N ILE A 158 8.24 2.83 12.35
CA ILE A 158 8.19 2.64 10.89
C ILE A 158 7.60 1.27 10.58
N LEU A 159 6.55 1.24 9.75
CA LEU A 159 6.01 0.00 9.19
C LEU A 159 6.41 -0.12 7.72
N ARG A 160 6.97 -1.27 7.33
CA ARG A 160 7.29 -1.64 5.94
C ARG A 160 6.32 -2.72 5.47
N PRO A 161 5.09 -2.34 5.06
CA PRO A 161 4.12 -3.32 4.59
C PRO A 161 4.50 -3.91 3.25
N LYS A 162 4.13 -5.17 3.05
CA LYS A 162 4.01 -5.81 1.73
C LYS A 162 2.87 -5.15 0.94
N THR A 163 2.75 -5.49 -0.34
CA THR A 163 1.60 -5.08 -1.14
C THR A 163 0.33 -5.50 -0.41
N PHE A 164 -0.47 -4.51 0.00
CA PHE A 164 -1.70 -4.79 0.74
C PHE A 164 -2.93 -4.64 -0.15
N ILE A 165 -3.93 -5.48 0.13
CA ILE A 165 -5.15 -5.65 -0.64
C ILE A 165 -6.34 -5.78 0.32
N GLY A 166 -7.54 -5.53 -0.15
CA GLY A 166 -8.78 -5.63 0.63
C GLY A 166 -9.95 -4.97 -0.08
N PRO A 167 -11.14 -4.98 0.51
CA PRO A 167 -12.29 -4.23 0.04
C PRO A 167 -11.93 -2.78 -0.30
N GLU A 168 -12.52 -2.24 -1.36
CA GLU A 168 -12.24 -0.91 -1.91
C GLU A 168 -10.87 -0.75 -2.60
N ARG A 169 -10.05 -1.81 -2.66
CA ARG A 169 -8.81 -1.80 -3.45
C ARG A 169 -9.10 -2.10 -4.92
N LEU A 170 -8.83 -1.14 -5.75
CA LEU A 170 -8.86 -1.24 -7.21
C LEU A 170 -7.42 -1.25 -7.78
N GLY A 171 -7.21 -0.58 -8.87
CA GLY A 171 -5.90 -0.53 -9.50
C GLY A 171 -5.58 -1.80 -10.29
N VAL A 172 -4.36 -2.33 -10.19
CA VAL A 172 -3.95 -3.50 -10.98
C VAL A 172 -4.77 -4.77 -10.67
N PHE A 173 -5.26 -4.91 -9.45
CA PHE A 173 -6.08 -6.05 -9.05
C PHE A 173 -7.46 -6.03 -9.70
N GLU A 174 -8.03 -4.87 -9.97
CA GLU A 174 -9.27 -4.75 -10.72
C GLU A 174 -9.14 -5.35 -12.13
N ILE A 175 -8.01 -5.10 -12.79
CA ILE A 175 -7.73 -5.68 -14.11
C ILE A 175 -7.73 -7.21 -14.03
N LEU A 176 -7.09 -7.78 -13.01
CA LEU A 176 -7.06 -9.21 -12.75
C LEU A 176 -8.46 -9.76 -12.49
N PHE A 177 -9.23 -9.12 -11.62
CA PHE A 177 -10.57 -9.53 -11.24
C PHE A 177 -11.54 -9.49 -12.42
N ASP A 178 -11.45 -8.47 -13.24
CA ASP A 178 -12.27 -8.33 -14.45
C ASP A 178 -11.97 -9.44 -15.47
N TRP A 179 -10.70 -9.83 -15.61
CA TRP A 179 -10.31 -10.94 -16.48
C TRP A 179 -10.77 -12.30 -15.94
N ILE A 180 -10.67 -12.53 -14.63
CA ILE A 180 -11.18 -13.74 -13.98
C ILE A 180 -12.69 -13.85 -14.18
N ARG A 181 -13.43 -12.78 -13.89
CA ARG A 181 -14.88 -12.72 -14.06
C ARG A 181 -15.32 -13.06 -15.50
N GLU A 182 -14.56 -12.61 -16.49
CA GLU A 182 -14.85 -12.86 -17.92
C GLU A 182 -14.35 -14.22 -18.42
N GLY A 183 -13.72 -15.03 -17.59
CA GLY A 183 -13.18 -16.33 -17.98
C GLY A 183 -11.97 -16.24 -18.93
N ARG A 184 -11.23 -15.10 -18.89
CA ARG A 184 -10.08 -14.84 -19.78
C ARG A 184 -8.84 -15.62 -19.38
N ARG A 185 -7.93 -15.80 -20.33
CA ARG A 185 -6.58 -16.32 -20.05
C ARG A 185 -5.76 -15.25 -19.37
N ILE A 186 -5.21 -15.55 -18.18
CA ILE A 186 -4.45 -14.62 -17.36
C ILE A 186 -2.96 -14.82 -17.61
N PRO A 187 -2.25 -13.86 -18.24
CA PRO A 187 -0.81 -13.97 -18.43
C PRO A 187 -0.08 -13.82 -17.10
N ILE A 188 0.80 -14.76 -16.77
CA ILE A 188 1.72 -14.68 -15.64
C ILE A 188 3.16 -14.68 -16.14
N LEU A 189 3.99 -13.80 -15.54
CA LEU A 189 5.42 -13.74 -15.89
C LEU A 189 6.15 -14.97 -15.31
N GLY A 190 6.82 -15.73 -16.17
CA GLY A 190 7.41 -17.00 -15.78
C GLY A 190 6.35 -18.10 -15.62
N ASP A 191 6.62 -19.07 -14.78
CA ASP A 191 5.72 -20.20 -14.49
C ASP A 191 4.84 -19.98 -13.24
N GLY A 192 5.06 -18.89 -12.50
CA GLY A 192 4.34 -18.55 -11.29
C GLY A 192 4.71 -19.38 -10.06
N THR A 193 5.84 -20.09 -10.07
CA THR A 193 6.33 -20.86 -8.91
C THR A 193 6.98 -20.00 -7.84
N ASN A 194 7.27 -18.74 -8.15
CA ASN A 194 7.78 -17.78 -7.18
C ASN A 194 6.74 -17.44 -6.11
N ARG A 195 7.21 -17.19 -4.89
CA ARG A 195 6.39 -16.81 -3.74
C ARG A 195 6.25 -15.30 -3.66
N TYR A 196 5.02 -14.82 -3.57
CA TYR A 196 4.75 -13.39 -3.46
C TYR A 196 3.79 -13.13 -2.29
N GLN A 197 4.33 -12.58 -1.22
CA GLN A 197 3.56 -12.27 -0.03
C GLN A 197 2.72 -11.01 -0.23
N LEU A 198 1.46 -11.09 0.15
CA LEU A 198 0.52 -9.98 0.26
C LEU A 198 0.27 -9.65 1.75
N LEU A 199 -0.64 -8.71 1.98
CA LEU A 199 -1.13 -8.33 3.29
C LEU A 199 -2.58 -7.88 3.16
N ALA A 200 -3.47 -8.30 4.03
CA ALA A 200 -4.80 -7.72 4.12
C ALA A 200 -4.74 -6.30 4.69
N VAL A 201 -5.56 -5.39 4.18
CA VAL A 201 -5.58 -4.00 4.68
C VAL A 201 -6.00 -3.94 6.14
N GLU A 202 -6.91 -4.79 6.56
CA GLU A 202 -7.36 -4.91 7.95
C GLU A 202 -6.21 -5.31 8.87
N ASP A 203 -5.35 -6.23 8.45
CA ASP A 203 -4.17 -6.64 9.20
C ASP A 203 -3.13 -5.50 9.28
N LEU A 204 -2.99 -4.70 8.21
CA LEU A 204 -2.15 -3.50 8.27
C LEU A 204 -2.71 -2.44 9.22
N VAL A 205 -4.03 -2.28 9.27
CA VAL A 205 -4.70 -1.41 10.25
C VAL A 205 -4.38 -1.86 11.66
N GLU A 206 -4.56 -3.14 12.00
CA GLU A 206 -4.25 -3.66 13.34
C GLU A 206 -2.75 -3.52 13.67
N ALA A 207 -1.84 -3.77 12.72
CA ALA A 207 -0.41 -3.52 12.91
C ALA A 207 -0.11 -2.04 13.19
N THR A 208 -0.84 -1.11 12.54
CA THR A 208 -0.71 0.34 12.76
C THR A 208 -1.17 0.74 14.16
N LEU A 209 -2.29 0.20 14.63
CA LEU A 209 -2.80 0.43 15.99
C LEU A 209 -1.84 -0.13 17.04
N ALA A 210 -1.31 -1.32 16.83
CA ALA A 210 -0.31 -1.93 17.70
C ALA A 210 0.98 -1.11 17.76
N ALA A 211 1.50 -0.64 16.62
CA ALA A 211 2.68 0.22 16.53
C ALA A 211 2.48 1.57 17.26
N ALA A 212 1.26 2.09 17.26
CA ALA A 212 0.92 3.32 17.96
C ALA A 212 0.87 3.15 19.49
N SER A 213 0.62 1.94 19.99
CA SER A 213 0.36 1.65 21.39
C SER A 213 1.53 0.97 22.11
N ALA A 214 2.23 0.05 21.46
CA ALA A 214 3.30 -0.74 22.04
C ALA A 214 4.55 0.10 22.39
N PRO A 215 5.39 -0.31 23.36
CA PRO A 215 6.60 0.42 23.77
C PRO A 215 7.77 0.17 22.78
N VAL A 216 7.60 0.59 21.52
CA VAL A 216 8.49 0.29 20.40
C VAL A 216 8.98 1.55 19.67
N ALA A 217 9.18 2.65 20.40
CA ALA A 217 9.72 3.88 19.83
C ALA A 217 11.08 3.66 19.14
N GLY A 218 11.26 4.19 17.93
CA GLY A 218 12.48 4.04 17.14
C GLY A 218 12.58 2.73 16.35
N GLU A 219 11.61 1.82 16.48
CA GLU A 219 11.64 0.52 15.83
C GLU A 219 11.04 0.56 14.41
N THR A 220 11.53 -0.36 13.58
CA THR A 220 11.03 -0.61 12.23
C THR A 220 10.54 -2.05 12.13
N PHE A 221 9.42 -2.27 11.45
CA PHE A 221 8.78 -3.58 11.32
C PHE A 221 8.40 -3.90 9.88
N ASN A 222 8.74 -5.10 9.44
CA ASN A 222 8.13 -5.70 8.26
C ASN A 222 6.74 -6.23 8.59
N VAL A 223 5.77 -5.98 7.71
CA VAL A 223 4.38 -6.40 7.89
C VAL A 223 3.89 -7.12 6.63
N GLY A 224 3.43 -8.35 6.78
CA GLY A 224 2.98 -9.22 5.69
C GLY A 224 2.14 -10.38 6.22
N ALA A 225 1.41 -11.08 5.35
CA ALA A 225 0.69 -12.29 5.72
C ALA A 225 1.66 -13.39 6.21
N THR A 226 1.25 -14.21 7.17
CA THR A 226 2.03 -15.38 7.60
C THR A 226 1.80 -16.60 6.70
N GLU A 227 0.62 -16.66 6.05
CA GLU A 227 0.26 -17.72 5.13
C GLU A 227 0.17 -17.21 3.71
N PHE A 228 1.04 -17.70 2.83
CA PHE A 228 1.08 -17.34 1.42
C PHE A 228 1.70 -18.46 0.58
N GLY A 229 1.18 -18.62 -0.61
CA GLY A 229 1.63 -19.62 -1.55
C GLY A 229 2.58 -19.09 -2.63
N THR A 230 2.58 -19.76 -3.76
CA THR A 230 3.17 -19.27 -4.99
C THR A 230 2.16 -18.37 -5.71
N VAL A 231 2.64 -17.50 -6.61
CA VAL A 231 1.75 -16.70 -7.47
C VAL A 231 0.75 -17.59 -8.19
N ARG A 232 1.19 -18.77 -8.67
CA ARG A 232 0.32 -19.75 -9.33
C ARG A 232 -0.75 -20.26 -8.37
N SER A 233 -0.38 -20.78 -7.20
CA SER A 233 -1.33 -21.40 -6.27
C SER A 233 -2.38 -20.37 -5.79
N ASP A 234 -1.96 -19.16 -5.49
CA ASP A 234 -2.86 -18.11 -5.01
C ASP A 234 -3.86 -17.68 -6.10
N LEU A 235 -3.40 -17.54 -7.36
CA LEU A 235 -4.28 -17.21 -8.48
C LEU A 235 -5.19 -18.38 -8.90
N GLU A 236 -4.70 -19.62 -8.88
CA GLU A 236 -5.54 -20.80 -9.13
C GLU A 236 -6.64 -20.94 -8.05
N GLY A 237 -6.30 -20.68 -6.78
CA GLY A 237 -7.27 -20.63 -5.69
C GLY A 237 -8.33 -19.56 -5.89
N LEU A 238 -7.94 -18.35 -6.32
CA LEU A 238 -8.89 -17.28 -6.64
C LEU A 238 -9.78 -17.63 -7.84
N ILE A 239 -9.24 -18.23 -8.89
CA ILE A 239 -10.01 -18.68 -10.07
C ILE A 239 -11.03 -19.76 -9.66
N ALA A 240 -10.64 -20.70 -8.81
CA ALA A 240 -11.51 -21.73 -8.28
C ALA A 240 -12.65 -21.12 -7.41
N HIS A 241 -12.31 -20.18 -6.52
CA HIS A 241 -13.28 -19.43 -5.71
C HIS A 241 -14.29 -18.68 -6.58
N ALA A 242 -13.83 -18.03 -7.63
CA ALA A 242 -14.67 -17.31 -8.58
C ALA A 242 -15.57 -18.21 -9.42
N GLY A 243 -15.40 -19.54 -9.40
CA GLY A 243 -16.07 -20.46 -10.31
C GLY A 243 -15.81 -20.13 -11.80
N SER A 244 -14.68 -19.52 -12.11
CA SER A 244 -14.35 -18.99 -13.43
C SER A 244 -13.71 -20.05 -14.33
N GLY A 245 -13.99 -19.98 -15.62
CA GLY A 245 -13.28 -20.76 -16.67
C GLY A 245 -11.88 -20.24 -17.00
N SER A 246 -11.36 -19.23 -16.30
CA SER A 246 -10.06 -18.64 -16.51
C SER A 246 -8.92 -19.66 -16.34
N ARG A 247 -7.83 -19.44 -17.08
CA ARG A 247 -6.63 -20.28 -16.98
C ARG A 247 -5.39 -19.40 -16.97
N LEU A 248 -4.41 -19.75 -16.16
CA LEU A 248 -3.12 -19.10 -16.15
C LEU A 248 -2.34 -19.45 -17.40
N ARG A 249 -1.74 -18.44 -18.03
CA ARG A 249 -0.88 -18.59 -19.21
C ARG A 249 0.53 -18.10 -18.88
N PRO A 250 1.50 -18.98 -18.71
CA PRO A 250 2.90 -18.62 -18.56
C PRO A 250 3.41 -17.82 -19.77
N VAL A 251 4.11 -16.71 -19.48
CA VAL A 251 4.72 -15.85 -20.50
C VAL A 251 6.22 -15.77 -20.20
N PRO A 252 7.09 -15.98 -21.22
CA PRO A 252 8.54 -15.88 -21.02
C PRO A 252 8.94 -14.50 -20.49
N VAL A 253 9.73 -14.48 -19.40
CA VAL A 253 10.04 -13.26 -18.63
C VAL A 253 10.73 -12.20 -19.48
N LYS A 254 11.87 -12.54 -20.15
CA LYS A 254 12.69 -11.56 -20.88
C LYS A 254 11.94 -10.81 -21.99
N PRO A 255 11.21 -11.48 -22.91
CA PRO A 255 10.46 -10.76 -23.93
C PRO A 255 9.29 -9.96 -23.35
N ALA A 256 8.64 -10.45 -22.30
CA ALA A 256 7.56 -9.73 -21.66
C ALA A 256 8.05 -8.46 -20.94
N GLU A 257 9.16 -8.52 -20.20
CA GLU A 257 9.78 -7.33 -19.58
C GLU A 257 10.16 -6.28 -20.63
N LEU A 258 10.76 -6.71 -21.76
CA LEU A 258 11.11 -5.78 -22.84
C LEU A 258 9.89 -5.09 -23.44
N ALA A 259 8.83 -5.86 -23.69
CA ALA A 259 7.57 -5.32 -24.21
C ALA A 259 6.90 -4.37 -23.22
N LEU A 260 6.83 -4.71 -21.92
CA LEU A 260 6.25 -3.86 -20.89
C LEU A 260 7.06 -2.57 -20.71
N ARG A 261 8.39 -2.65 -20.77
CA ARG A 261 9.25 -1.47 -20.72
C ARG A 261 9.03 -0.54 -21.93
N ALA A 262 8.90 -1.11 -23.12
CA ALA A 262 8.59 -0.31 -24.31
C ALA A 262 7.21 0.38 -24.21
N LEU A 263 6.20 -0.34 -23.71
CA LEU A 263 4.87 0.23 -23.47
C LEU A 263 4.87 1.29 -22.36
N GLU A 264 5.68 1.12 -21.31
CA GLU A 264 5.84 2.12 -20.25
C GLU A 264 6.47 3.40 -20.78
N LEU A 265 7.55 3.30 -21.56
CA LEU A 265 8.19 4.44 -22.24
C LEU A 265 7.22 5.18 -23.17
N ALA A 266 6.35 4.44 -23.86
CA ALA A 266 5.29 5.00 -24.70
C ALA A 266 4.07 5.50 -23.91
N ARG A 267 4.05 5.39 -22.58
CA ARG A 267 2.91 5.72 -21.68
C ARG A 267 1.63 4.93 -21.99
N LEU A 268 1.77 3.74 -22.57
CA LEU A 268 0.68 2.83 -22.92
C LEU A 268 0.50 1.68 -21.91
N SER A 269 1.45 1.49 -20.97
CA SER A 269 1.34 0.49 -19.91
C SER A 269 0.65 1.07 -18.67
N PRO A 270 -0.31 0.36 -18.05
CA PRO A 270 -0.80 0.67 -16.72
C PRO A 270 0.15 0.15 -15.63
N LEU A 271 1.17 -0.66 -15.98
CA LEU A 271 2.13 -1.24 -15.05
C LEU A 271 3.42 -0.41 -15.04
N ALA A 272 3.94 -0.09 -13.86
CA ALA A 272 5.23 0.54 -13.66
C ALA A 272 6.35 -0.51 -13.52
N GLU A 273 7.61 -0.09 -13.66
CA GLU A 273 8.81 -0.94 -13.66
C GLU A 273 8.84 -1.94 -12.48
N TRP A 274 8.51 -1.49 -11.28
CA TRP A 274 8.55 -2.33 -10.09
C TRP A 274 7.55 -3.51 -10.15
N HIS A 275 6.39 -3.36 -10.81
CA HIS A 275 5.41 -4.45 -10.94
C HIS A 275 6.00 -5.61 -11.73
N TYR A 276 6.53 -5.36 -12.93
CA TYR A 276 6.99 -6.46 -13.79
C TYR A 276 8.38 -6.97 -13.42
N ARG A 277 9.22 -6.16 -12.74
CA ARG A 277 10.53 -6.64 -12.23
C ARG A 277 10.44 -7.54 -11.02
N THR A 278 9.37 -7.42 -10.23
CA THR A 278 9.16 -8.22 -9.01
C THR A 278 8.18 -9.39 -9.20
N ALA A 279 7.25 -9.29 -10.16
CA ALA A 279 6.15 -10.25 -10.31
C ALA A 279 6.57 -11.70 -10.57
N HIS A 280 7.77 -11.95 -11.12
CA HIS A 280 8.29 -13.27 -11.43
C HIS A 280 9.39 -13.74 -10.46
N ARG A 281 9.60 -13.02 -9.37
CA ARG A 281 10.64 -13.31 -8.38
C ARG A 281 10.01 -13.51 -7.01
N ASP A 282 10.71 -14.24 -6.16
CA ASP A 282 10.35 -14.31 -4.75
C ASP A 282 10.32 -12.90 -4.15
N SER A 283 9.29 -12.63 -3.36
CA SER A 283 9.12 -11.34 -2.68
C SER A 283 8.33 -11.56 -1.40
N TYR A 284 9.04 -11.91 -0.32
CA TYR A 284 8.44 -12.10 1.01
C TYR A 284 9.40 -11.69 2.13
N VAL A 285 8.82 -11.24 3.22
CA VAL A 285 9.55 -10.71 4.38
C VAL A 285 9.35 -11.61 5.59
N GLU A 286 10.30 -11.54 6.53
CA GLU A 286 10.16 -12.07 7.87
C GLU A 286 9.29 -11.12 8.71
N THR A 287 8.35 -11.67 9.46
CA THR A 287 7.42 -10.91 10.32
C THR A 287 7.58 -11.22 11.81
N ALA A 288 8.54 -12.07 12.19
CA ALA A 288 8.74 -12.52 13.57
C ALA A 288 8.98 -11.36 14.56
N LYS A 289 9.62 -10.28 14.12
CA LYS A 289 9.82 -9.09 14.95
C LYS A 289 8.48 -8.41 15.26
N ALA A 290 7.63 -8.21 14.25
CA ALA A 290 6.29 -7.65 14.44
C ALA A 290 5.41 -8.55 15.32
N GLN A 291 5.45 -9.86 15.09
CA GLN A 291 4.73 -10.82 15.93
C GLN A 291 5.15 -10.71 17.40
N ARG A 292 6.44 -10.65 17.69
CA ARG A 292 6.96 -10.62 19.06
C ARG A 292 6.73 -9.30 19.78
N LEU A 293 6.92 -8.16 19.10
CA LEU A 293 6.94 -6.84 19.74
C LEU A 293 5.63 -6.05 19.58
N LEU A 294 4.83 -6.38 18.58
CA LEU A 294 3.53 -5.75 18.33
C LEU A 294 2.37 -6.70 18.60
N ASP A 295 2.62 -7.96 18.99
CA ASP A 295 1.60 -9.01 19.03
C ASP A 295 0.84 -9.14 17.69
N PHE A 296 1.57 -8.89 16.59
CA PHE A 296 1.00 -8.88 15.24
C PHE A 296 0.66 -10.30 14.78
N ALA A 297 -0.62 -10.57 14.65
CA ALA A 297 -1.15 -11.86 14.18
C ALA A 297 -2.07 -11.60 12.97
N PRO A 298 -1.53 -11.57 11.73
CA PRO A 298 -2.36 -11.38 10.55
C PRO A 298 -3.36 -12.52 10.41
N ARG A 299 -4.61 -12.17 10.13
CA ARG A 299 -5.75 -13.10 10.15
C ARG A 299 -5.99 -13.76 8.80
N LEU A 300 -5.62 -13.09 7.72
CA LEU A 300 -5.89 -13.55 6.37
C LEU A 300 -4.62 -14.04 5.68
N SER A 301 -4.74 -15.20 5.03
CA SER A 301 -3.76 -15.65 4.04
C SER A 301 -3.86 -14.81 2.76
N ASN A 302 -2.84 -14.89 1.89
CA ASN A 302 -2.89 -14.27 0.56
C ASN A 302 -4.17 -14.63 -0.19
N GLN A 303 -4.52 -15.91 -0.22
CA GLN A 303 -5.66 -16.42 -0.96
C GLN A 303 -6.98 -15.87 -0.40
N GLN A 304 -7.13 -15.85 0.93
CA GLN A 304 -8.33 -15.29 1.57
C GLN A 304 -8.47 -13.81 1.28
N ALA A 305 -7.40 -13.01 1.41
CA ALA A 305 -7.42 -11.59 1.10
C ALA A 305 -7.77 -11.31 -0.37
N LEU A 306 -7.27 -12.13 -1.31
CA LEU A 306 -7.63 -12.05 -2.73
C LEU A 306 -9.11 -12.39 -2.96
N CYS A 307 -9.64 -13.45 -2.33
CA CYS A 307 -11.02 -13.88 -2.48
C CYS A 307 -12.00 -12.84 -1.91
N GLU A 308 -11.75 -12.34 -0.70
CA GLU A 308 -12.60 -11.31 -0.07
C GLU A 308 -12.62 -10.02 -0.89
N THR A 309 -11.45 -9.61 -1.43
CA THR A 309 -11.37 -8.43 -2.30
C THR A 309 -12.13 -8.64 -3.60
N TYR A 310 -12.07 -9.85 -4.17
CA TYR A 310 -12.81 -10.20 -5.39
C TYR A 310 -14.31 -10.19 -5.16
N ASP A 311 -14.80 -10.75 -4.05
CA ASP A 311 -16.20 -10.76 -3.69
C ASP A 311 -16.73 -9.33 -3.50
N TRP A 312 -15.96 -8.48 -2.82
CA TRP A 312 -16.28 -7.05 -2.71
C TRP A 312 -16.32 -6.38 -4.10
N TYR A 313 -15.36 -6.66 -4.98
CA TYR A 313 -15.34 -6.12 -6.34
C TYR A 313 -16.60 -6.49 -7.11
N LEU A 314 -17.06 -7.74 -7.04
CA LEU A 314 -18.29 -8.18 -7.69
C LEU A 314 -19.52 -7.43 -7.16
N ALA A 315 -19.63 -7.28 -5.84
CA ALA A 315 -20.76 -6.64 -5.17
C ALA A 315 -20.85 -5.12 -5.44
N ASN A 316 -19.71 -4.45 -5.72
CA ASN A 316 -19.62 -2.99 -5.80
C ASN A 316 -19.29 -2.45 -7.20
N ARG A 317 -19.19 -3.30 -8.19
CA ARG A 317 -18.75 -2.98 -9.56
C ARG A 317 -19.51 -1.83 -10.23
N GLY A 318 -20.78 -1.61 -9.92
CA GLY A 318 -21.60 -0.54 -10.50
C GLY A 318 -21.56 0.79 -9.71
N ARG A 319 -20.86 0.83 -8.59
CA ARG A 319 -20.80 2.00 -7.69
C ARG A 319 -19.49 2.76 -7.77
N VAL A 320 -18.48 2.21 -8.45
CA VAL A 320 -17.18 2.84 -8.57
C VAL A 320 -17.26 3.93 -9.63
N GLY A 321 -17.01 5.16 -9.22
CA GLY A 321 -17.05 6.34 -10.09
C GLY A 321 -15.97 6.39 -11.17
N ASP A 322 -15.92 7.49 -11.93
CA ASP A 322 -14.97 7.70 -13.03
C ASP A 322 -13.51 7.62 -12.59
N ALA A 323 -12.63 7.29 -13.55
CA ALA A 323 -11.19 7.12 -13.33
C ALA A 323 -10.55 8.33 -12.64
N GLY A 324 -9.76 8.09 -11.61
CA GLY A 324 -9.08 9.12 -10.82
C GLY A 324 -7.65 8.72 -10.40
N VAL A 325 -7.10 9.45 -9.44
CA VAL A 325 -5.68 9.35 -9.05
C VAL A 325 -5.42 8.47 -7.82
N THR A 326 -6.43 7.84 -7.24
CA THR A 326 -6.28 6.99 -6.04
C THR A 326 -6.38 5.51 -6.39
N HIS A 327 -5.95 4.62 -5.49
CA HIS A 327 -6.13 3.17 -5.66
C HIS A 327 -7.59 2.72 -5.51
N ARG A 328 -8.50 3.62 -5.18
CA ARG A 328 -9.94 3.38 -5.03
C ARG A 328 -10.75 3.59 -6.32
N VAL A 329 -10.11 4.08 -7.37
CA VAL A 329 -10.75 4.35 -8.65
C VAL A 329 -10.27 3.38 -9.73
N PRO A 330 -11.10 3.11 -10.76
CA PRO A 330 -10.74 2.25 -11.88
C PRO A 330 -9.47 2.71 -12.57
N TRP A 331 -8.65 1.74 -12.96
CA TRP A 331 -7.49 2.01 -13.80
C TRP A 331 -7.82 1.80 -15.26
N ASP A 332 -7.36 2.74 -16.10
CA ASP A 332 -7.41 2.56 -17.54
C ASP A 332 -6.51 1.37 -17.94
N GLN A 333 -7.11 0.34 -18.51
CA GLN A 333 -6.40 -0.88 -18.93
C GLN A 333 -5.43 -0.62 -20.09
N ARG A 334 -5.58 0.48 -20.85
CA ARG A 334 -4.70 0.88 -21.96
C ARG A 334 -4.37 -0.30 -22.87
N ALA A 335 -3.06 -0.58 -23.10
CA ALA A 335 -2.62 -1.68 -23.94
C ALA A 335 -3.04 -3.08 -23.41
N LEU A 336 -3.22 -3.26 -22.10
CA LEU A 336 -3.71 -4.52 -21.54
C LEU A 336 -5.16 -4.81 -21.93
N GLY A 337 -5.98 -3.78 -22.16
CA GLY A 337 -7.33 -3.93 -22.68
C GLY A 337 -7.37 -4.51 -24.09
N LEU A 338 -6.34 -4.26 -24.92
CA LEU A 338 -6.18 -4.91 -26.23
C LEU A 338 -5.80 -6.39 -26.08
N LEU A 339 -4.86 -6.69 -25.18
CA LEU A 339 -4.47 -8.09 -24.87
C LEU A 339 -5.65 -8.88 -24.32
N LYS A 340 -6.51 -8.29 -23.50
CA LYS A 340 -7.74 -8.90 -23.01
C LYS A 340 -8.66 -9.36 -24.14
N ARG A 341 -8.78 -8.58 -25.22
CA ARG A 341 -9.63 -8.94 -26.37
C ARG A 341 -9.07 -10.11 -27.20
N LEU A 342 -7.79 -10.39 -27.06
CA LEU A 342 -7.08 -11.46 -27.78
C LEU A 342 -6.90 -12.74 -26.91
N SER A 343 -7.26 -12.68 -25.64
CA SER A 343 -7.17 -13.79 -24.67
C SER A 343 -8.51 -14.48 -24.47
#